data_309f34ecb3fa2fca53f3527bba74a53a
#
_entry.id   309f34ecb3fa2fca53f3527bba74a53a
#
_cell.length_a   1.000
_cell.length_b   1.000
_cell.length_c   1.000
_cell.angle_alpha   90.00
_cell.angle_beta   90.00
_cell.angle_gamma   90.00
#
_symmetry.space_group_name_H-M   'P 1'
#
loop_
_entity.id
_entity.type
_entity.pdbx_description
1 polymer ?
#
loop_
_entity_poly.entity_id
_entity_poly.type
_entity_poly.pdbx_seq_one_letter_code
_entity_poly.pdbx_strand_id
1 'polypeptide(L)'
;MATPDKLRYARIPLTHGPGAIPAVGFGTLIHDPLAAEQASKTALEVGYRHLDCAERYRTEEAVGEAMQEMFRAGKIRREDVFVTTKLWNTNHRPERVKPAFDASRRRLQIDDVECYMIHTPFAFRPGDDQDPTDERGQVAYDSGVTLLETWQALERLVDEGRCKSIGLSDITLETLREIFAAARIKPASVQVECHPYFPQWDLIDFCREHGIIVQAGAPLAHASSPRIVDDPVIGAIAQRVHKSPAQVALAWAVQRGTAVLTSSTKPDRIRGNFEISALPEEAMREIRDDITTNIRFNPVVETGVPGFIRANEERAGTAERPASPAAPATATGGKATTTGS
;
A
#
# COMPACT_ATOMS: atom_id res chain seq x y z
N MET A 1 -26.24 6.14 -5.95
CA MET A 1 -25.82 4.72 -5.87
C MET A 1 -25.28 4.30 -7.22
N ALA A 2 -24.06 3.78 -7.30
CA ALA A 2 -23.55 3.22 -8.56
C ALA A 2 -24.37 1.97 -8.91
N THR A 3 -24.72 1.83 -10.21
CA THR A 3 -25.37 0.60 -10.67
C THR A 3 -24.46 -0.59 -10.38
N PRO A 4 -24.99 -1.77 -9.99
CA PRO A 4 -24.19 -2.93 -9.56
C PRO A 4 -23.01 -3.31 -10.46
N ASP A 5 -23.17 -3.12 -11.76
CA ASP A 5 -22.16 -3.49 -12.77
C ASP A 5 -21.03 -2.47 -12.97
N LYS A 6 -21.05 -1.34 -12.23
CA LYS A 6 -20.06 -0.26 -12.41
C LYS A 6 -19.05 -0.13 -11.27
N LEU A 7 -19.09 -0.99 -10.25
CA LEU A 7 -18.22 -0.89 -9.07
C LEU A 7 -16.72 -0.90 -9.47
N ARG A 8 -16.33 -1.73 -10.43
CA ARG A 8 -14.97 -1.82 -10.96
C ARG A 8 -14.44 -0.53 -11.61
N TYR A 9 -15.33 0.36 -12.04
CA TYR A 9 -15.00 1.66 -12.64
C TYR A 9 -15.15 2.81 -11.65
N ALA A 10 -15.42 2.51 -10.38
CA ALA A 10 -15.54 3.54 -9.34
C ALA A 10 -14.24 4.34 -9.25
N ARG A 11 -14.38 5.64 -9.05
CA ARG A 11 -13.27 6.56 -8.80
C ARG A 11 -13.57 7.34 -7.52
N ILE A 12 -12.59 7.44 -6.65
CA ILE A 12 -12.72 8.13 -5.36
C ILE A 12 -12.05 9.51 -5.52
N PRO A 13 -12.79 10.62 -5.39
CA PRO A 13 -12.21 11.97 -5.49
C PRO A 13 -11.13 12.20 -4.45
N LEU A 14 -10.02 12.81 -4.85
CA LEU A 14 -8.95 13.23 -3.94
C LEU A 14 -9.33 14.56 -3.28
N THR A 15 -9.45 14.60 -1.97
CA THR A 15 -9.65 15.84 -1.21
C THR A 15 -8.37 16.66 -1.14
N HIS A 16 -7.23 15.98 -1.01
CA HIS A 16 -5.91 16.58 -0.88
C HIS A 16 -5.06 16.35 -2.14
N GLY A 17 -5.59 16.72 -3.29
CA GLY A 17 -4.94 16.60 -4.59
C GLY A 17 -5.93 16.68 -5.74
N PRO A 18 -5.46 16.85 -6.97
CA PRO A 18 -6.32 16.93 -8.13
C PRO A 18 -6.83 15.55 -8.57
N GLY A 19 -8.05 15.51 -9.11
CA GLY A 19 -8.61 14.34 -9.77
C GLY A 19 -9.22 13.30 -8.81
N ALA A 20 -9.21 12.05 -9.24
CA ALA A 20 -9.79 10.93 -8.51
C ALA A 20 -9.00 9.64 -8.75
N ILE A 21 -8.81 8.86 -7.69
CA ILE A 21 -8.13 7.56 -7.78
C ILE A 21 -9.10 6.48 -8.25
N PRO A 22 -8.75 5.64 -9.26
CA PRO A 22 -9.55 4.46 -9.58
C PRO A 22 -9.54 3.48 -8.40
N ALA A 23 -10.74 3.06 -7.99
CA ALA A 23 -10.90 2.22 -6.79
C ALA A 23 -10.34 0.81 -6.93
N VAL A 24 -10.13 0.33 -8.15
CA VAL A 24 -9.47 -0.96 -8.43
C VAL A 24 -8.14 -0.69 -9.12
N GLY A 25 -7.05 -0.93 -8.41
CA GLY A 25 -5.69 -0.77 -8.89
C GLY A 25 -4.96 -2.12 -9.05
N PHE A 26 -3.92 -2.10 -9.86
CA PHE A 26 -3.03 -3.24 -10.10
C PHE A 26 -1.69 -3.01 -9.44
N GLY A 27 -1.35 -3.89 -8.48
CA GLY A 27 -0.05 -3.90 -7.78
C GLY A 27 1.00 -4.60 -8.62
N THR A 28 2.14 -3.95 -8.79
CA THR A 28 3.23 -4.38 -9.67
C THR A 28 4.39 -5.06 -8.95
N LEU A 29 4.22 -5.44 -7.67
CA LEU A 29 5.19 -6.26 -6.94
C LEU A 29 5.19 -7.68 -7.50
N ILE A 30 5.93 -7.90 -8.57
CA ILE A 30 6.11 -9.17 -9.28
C ILE A 30 7.60 -9.34 -9.51
N HIS A 31 8.23 -10.38 -8.94
CA HIS A 31 9.69 -10.51 -8.90
C HIS A 31 10.37 -10.65 -10.27
N ASP A 32 9.71 -11.31 -11.22
CA ASP A 32 10.19 -11.42 -12.59
C ASP A 32 9.79 -10.19 -13.41
N PRO A 33 10.74 -9.38 -13.91
CA PRO A 33 10.44 -8.18 -14.68
C PRO A 33 9.61 -8.44 -15.95
N LEU A 34 9.88 -9.53 -16.67
CA LEU A 34 9.11 -9.89 -17.87
C LEU A 34 7.65 -10.24 -17.51
N ALA A 35 7.45 -10.98 -16.42
CA ALA A 35 6.11 -11.28 -15.93
C ALA A 35 5.40 -10.01 -15.43
N ALA A 36 6.14 -9.05 -14.84
CA ALA A 36 5.60 -7.77 -14.40
C ALA A 36 5.13 -6.91 -15.58
N GLU A 37 5.90 -6.85 -16.67
CA GLU A 37 5.54 -6.17 -17.92
C GLU A 37 4.27 -6.76 -18.51
N GLN A 38 4.24 -8.08 -18.74
CA GLN A 38 3.10 -8.78 -19.33
C GLN A 38 1.83 -8.68 -18.48
N ALA A 39 1.96 -8.78 -17.15
CA ALA A 39 0.83 -8.66 -16.24
C ALA A 39 0.30 -7.22 -16.21
N SER A 40 1.17 -6.21 -16.22
CA SER A 40 0.78 -4.79 -16.27
C SER A 40 0.08 -4.46 -17.59
N LYS A 41 0.60 -4.95 -18.72
CA LYS A 41 -0.05 -4.83 -20.03
C LYS A 41 -1.44 -5.47 -20.02
N THR A 42 -1.55 -6.71 -19.53
CA THR A 42 -2.83 -7.42 -19.40
C THR A 42 -3.80 -6.63 -18.52
N ALA A 43 -3.36 -6.09 -17.40
CA ALA A 43 -4.18 -5.28 -16.52
C ALA A 43 -4.73 -4.04 -17.24
N LEU A 44 -3.88 -3.31 -17.97
CA LEU A 44 -4.30 -2.15 -18.76
C LEU A 44 -5.29 -2.53 -19.88
N GLU A 45 -5.09 -3.66 -20.56
CA GLU A 45 -6.00 -4.20 -21.58
C GLU A 45 -7.37 -4.60 -21.01
N VAL A 46 -7.39 -5.16 -19.81
CA VAL A 46 -8.62 -5.55 -19.08
C VAL A 46 -9.44 -4.32 -18.65
N GLY A 47 -8.77 -3.19 -18.37
CA GLY A 47 -9.45 -1.95 -17.99
C GLY A 47 -8.94 -1.31 -16.69
N TYR A 48 -7.93 -1.87 -16.03
CA TYR A 48 -7.29 -1.18 -14.91
C TYR A 48 -6.74 0.17 -15.38
N ARG A 49 -6.89 1.18 -14.53
CA ARG A 49 -6.40 2.55 -14.77
C ARG A 49 -5.66 3.11 -13.55
N HIS A 50 -5.29 2.27 -12.60
CA HIS A 50 -4.41 2.59 -11.49
C HIS A 50 -3.32 1.52 -11.42
N LEU A 51 -2.06 1.93 -11.56
CA LEU A 51 -0.87 1.08 -11.38
C LEU A 51 -0.17 1.50 -10.09
N ASP A 52 0.02 0.56 -9.19
CA ASP A 52 0.74 0.74 -7.93
C ASP A 52 2.16 0.19 -8.05
N CYS A 53 3.11 1.10 -8.16
CA CYS A 53 4.54 0.85 -8.34
C CYS A 53 5.33 1.21 -7.08
N ALA A 54 6.58 0.84 -7.03
CA ALA A 54 7.55 1.33 -6.06
C ALA A 54 8.98 1.10 -6.54
N GLU A 55 9.89 1.97 -6.12
CA GLU A 55 11.34 1.82 -6.32
C GLU A 55 11.82 0.44 -5.83
N ARG A 56 11.33 0.02 -4.65
CA ARG A 56 11.72 -1.26 -4.00
C ARG A 56 11.28 -2.50 -4.77
N TYR A 57 10.25 -2.40 -5.62
CA TYR A 57 9.76 -3.54 -6.40
C TYR A 57 10.71 -3.94 -7.53
N ARG A 58 11.58 -3.01 -7.98
CA ARG A 58 12.53 -3.21 -9.10
C ARG A 58 11.85 -3.59 -10.41
N THR A 59 10.59 -3.17 -10.59
CA THR A 59 9.75 -3.46 -11.77
C THR A 59 9.31 -2.20 -12.51
N GLU A 60 9.72 -1.01 -12.06
CA GLU A 60 9.28 0.25 -12.66
C GLU A 60 9.62 0.36 -14.16
N GLU A 61 10.77 -0.16 -14.62
CA GLU A 61 11.12 -0.19 -16.04
C GLU A 61 10.14 -1.07 -16.84
N ALA A 62 9.86 -2.27 -16.37
CA ALA A 62 8.95 -3.20 -17.00
C ALA A 62 7.51 -2.63 -17.09
N VAL A 63 7.08 -1.95 -16.03
CA VAL A 63 5.77 -1.27 -16.00
C VAL A 63 5.77 -0.08 -16.98
N GLY A 64 6.87 0.66 -17.06
CA GLY A 64 7.07 1.75 -18.02
C GLY A 64 6.94 1.26 -19.46
N GLU A 65 7.61 0.16 -19.83
CA GLU A 65 7.49 -0.45 -21.17
C GLU A 65 6.05 -0.86 -21.48
N ALA A 66 5.37 -1.53 -20.54
CA ALA A 66 3.96 -1.91 -20.70
C ALA A 66 3.06 -0.68 -20.97
N MET A 67 3.23 0.41 -20.21
CA MET A 67 2.47 1.65 -20.44
C MET A 67 2.78 2.26 -21.80
N GLN A 68 4.08 2.39 -22.16
CA GLN A 68 4.49 2.99 -23.43
C GLN A 68 4.01 2.19 -24.63
N GLU A 69 3.97 0.86 -24.57
CA GLU A 69 3.39 0.03 -25.61
C GLU A 69 1.91 0.35 -25.82
N MET A 70 1.14 0.46 -24.72
CA MET A 70 -0.28 0.77 -24.77
C MET A 70 -0.55 2.19 -25.28
N PHE A 71 0.29 3.17 -24.93
CA PHE A 71 0.19 4.55 -25.42
C PHE A 71 0.51 4.64 -26.91
N ARG A 72 1.60 4.03 -27.36
CA ARG A 72 1.99 3.99 -28.78
C ARG A 72 0.96 3.27 -29.64
N ALA A 73 0.31 2.25 -29.12
CA ALA A 73 -0.78 1.54 -29.79
C ALA A 73 -2.10 2.34 -29.85
N GLY A 74 -2.17 3.51 -29.21
CA GLY A 74 -3.39 4.33 -29.12
C GLY A 74 -4.54 3.68 -28.35
N LYS A 75 -4.26 2.65 -27.56
CA LYS A 75 -5.28 1.92 -26.77
C LYS A 75 -5.72 2.69 -25.54
N ILE A 76 -4.80 3.43 -24.92
CA ILE A 76 -5.02 4.31 -23.77
C ILE A 76 -4.13 5.53 -23.88
N ARG A 77 -4.49 6.62 -23.16
CA ARG A 77 -3.67 7.84 -23.08
C ARG A 77 -3.00 7.90 -21.72
N ARG A 78 -1.90 8.66 -21.59
CA ARG A 78 -1.21 8.85 -20.29
C ARG A 78 -2.16 9.37 -19.20
N GLU A 79 -2.99 10.34 -19.54
CA GLU A 79 -3.95 10.96 -18.62
C GLU A 79 -5.06 10.03 -18.14
N ASP A 80 -5.27 8.89 -18.79
CA ASP A 80 -6.24 7.89 -18.36
C ASP A 80 -5.71 7.01 -17.22
N VAL A 81 -4.38 7.00 -17.00
CA VAL A 81 -3.71 6.12 -16.02
C VAL A 81 -3.28 6.89 -14.78
N PHE A 82 -3.74 6.45 -13.63
CA PHE A 82 -3.28 6.90 -12.32
C PHE A 82 -2.06 6.05 -11.91
N VAL A 83 -0.91 6.67 -11.75
CA VAL A 83 0.33 5.99 -11.34
C VAL A 83 0.67 6.40 -9.91
N THR A 84 0.78 5.42 -9.03
CA THR A 84 1.40 5.56 -7.71
C THR A 84 2.81 4.96 -7.77
N THR A 85 3.81 5.67 -7.25
CA THR A 85 5.10 5.06 -6.92
C THR A 85 5.59 5.53 -5.56
N LYS A 86 6.66 4.92 -5.02
CA LYS A 86 7.01 5.07 -3.62
C LYS A 86 8.51 5.26 -3.42
N LEU A 87 8.86 6.20 -2.55
CA LEU A 87 10.20 6.46 -2.04
C LEU A 87 10.65 5.33 -1.13
N TRP A 88 11.77 4.70 -1.43
CA TRP A 88 12.30 3.65 -0.57
C TRP A 88 13.02 4.20 0.67
N ASN A 89 13.16 3.37 1.68
CA ASN A 89 13.64 3.70 3.01
C ASN A 89 15.08 4.28 3.04
N THR A 90 15.93 3.94 2.09
CA THR A 90 17.30 4.49 1.98
C THR A 90 17.37 5.90 1.40
N ASN A 91 16.22 6.44 0.97
CA ASN A 91 16.12 7.75 0.33
C ASN A 91 15.34 8.79 1.15
N HIS A 92 15.15 8.57 2.46
CA HIS A 92 14.39 9.46 3.32
C HIS A 92 15.04 10.83 3.55
N ARG A 93 16.36 10.94 3.47
CA ARG A 93 17.02 12.25 3.62
C ARG A 93 16.53 13.24 2.57
N PRO A 94 16.18 14.48 2.94
CA PRO A 94 15.56 15.47 2.03
C PRO A 94 16.28 15.67 0.69
N GLU A 95 17.62 15.66 0.70
CA GLU A 95 18.44 15.80 -0.50
C GLU A 95 18.38 14.59 -1.44
N ARG A 96 17.94 13.43 -0.96
CA ARG A 96 17.82 12.19 -1.74
C ARG A 96 16.42 11.99 -2.34
N VAL A 97 15.41 12.65 -1.80
CA VAL A 97 14.00 12.46 -2.21
C VAL A 97 13.80 12.79 -3.69
N LYS A 98 14.23 13.99 -4.13
CA LYS A 98 14.07 14.41 -5.52
C LYS A 98 14.87 13.54 -6.51
N PRO A 99 16.17 13.21 -6.29
CA PRO A 99 16.88 12.27 -7.13
C PRO A 99 16.22 10.91 -7.25
N ALA A 100 15.71 10.33 -6.17
CA ALA A 100 14.97 9.06 -6.17
C ALA A 100 13.67 9.17 -6.97
N PHE A 101 12.90 10.24 -6.79
CA PHE A 101 11.69 10.52 -7.56
C PHE A 101 11.98 10.64 -9.06
N ASP A 102 13.00 11.41 -9.44
CA ASP A 102 13.40 11.58 -10.84
C ASP A 102 13.90 10.26 -11.46
N ALA A 103 14.53 9.39 -10.67
CA ALA A 103 14.92 8.05 -11.10
C ALA A 103 13.69 7.15 -11.35
N SER A 104 12.70 7.14 -10.46
CA SER A 104 11.44 6.40 -10.65
C SER A 104 10.69 6.86 -11.89
N ARG A 105 10.57 8.18 -12.12
CA ARG A 105 9.91 8.70 -13.33
C ARG A 105 10.62 8.25 -14.62
N ARG A 106 11.96 8.27 -14.63
CA ARG A 106 12.73 7.78 -15.79
C ARG A 106 12.48 6.30 -16.05
N ARG A 107 12.48 5.45 -15.01
CA ARG A 107 12.16 4.02 -15.15
C ARG A 107 10.75 3.80 -15.64
N LEU A 108 9.77 4.53 -15.11
CA LEU A 108 8.36 4.49 -15.53
C LEU A 108 8.11 5.16 -16.88
N GLN A 109 9.08 5.91 -17.43
CA GLN A 109 9.00 6.64 -18.70
C GLN A 109 7.81 7.62 -18.73
N ILE A 110 7.61 8.36 -17.64
CA ILE A 110 6.54 9.37 -17.50
C ILE A 110 7.09 10.67 -16.93
N ASP A 111 6.44 11.80 -17.22
CA ASP A 111 6.88 13.12 -16.78
C ASP A 111 6.39 13.48 -15.39
N ASP A 112 5.23 13.02 -15.01
CA ASP A 112 4.60 13.26 -13.70
C ASP A 112 3.94 11.98 -13.17
N VAL A 113 3.72 11.93 -11.85
CA VAL A 113 2.97 10.85 -11.18
C VAL A 113 1.75 11.42 -10.46
N GLU A 114 0.68 10.65 -10.41
CA GLU A 114 -0.54 11.05 -9.72
C GLU A 114 -0.38 11.02 -8.20
N CYS A 115 0.38 10.03 -7.67
CA CYS A 115 0.65 9.94 -6.24
C CYS A 115 2.08 9.44 -5.97
N TYR A 116 2.84 10.20 -5.17
CA TYR A 116 4.14 9.76 -4.65
C TYR A 116 4.04 9.50 -3.15
N MET A 117 4.43 8.33 -2.69
CA MET A 117 4.27 7.92 -1.30
C MET A 117 5.62 7.66 -0.63
N ILE A 118 5.72 7.93 0.66
CA ILE A 118 6.76 7.33 1.50
C ILE A 118 6.38 5.87 1.70
N HIS A 119 7.27 4.93 1.34
CA HIS A 119 6.96 3.50 1.30
C HIS A 119 6.73 2.91 2.69
N THR A 120 7.59 3.28 3.65
CA THR A 120 7.41 2.98 5.08
C THR A 120 7.88 4.16 5.92
N PRO A 121 7.46 4.30 7.19
CA PRO A 121 7.91 5.41 8.03
C PRO A 121 9.36 5.26 8.55
N PHE A 122 10.08 4.24 8.11
CA PHE A 122 11.42 3.92 8.59
C PHE A 122 12.50 4.40 7.62
N ALA A 123 13.41 5.25 8.10
CA ALA A 123 14.60 5.63 7.35
C ALA A 123 15.70 4.58 7.54
N PHE A 124 16.28 4.10 6.44
CA PHE A 124 17.44 3.21 6.44
C PHE A 124 18.70 4.00 6.08
N ARG A 125 19.87 3.48 6.49
CA ARG A 125 21.15 4.08 6.13
C ARG A 125 21.24 4.34 4.62
N PRO A 126 21.52 5.59 4.21
CA PRO A 126 21.61 5.94 2.79
C PRO A 126 22.66 5.14 2.05
N GLY A 127 22.37 4.73 0.82
CA GLY A 127 23.29 3.97 -0.04
C GLY A 127 22.56 3.36 -1.25
N ASP A 128 23.30 2.57 -2.03
CA ASP A 128 22.80 1.86 -3.20
C ASP A 128 22.18 0.50 -2.83
N ASP A 129 22.57 -0.03 -1.66
CA ASP A 129 21.92 -1.21 -1.09
C ASP A 129 20.57 -0.82 -0.52
N GLN A 130 19.51 -1.43 -1.03
CA GLN A 130 18.14 -1.16 -0.59
C GLN A 130 17.81 -1.76 0.79
N ASP A 131 18.56 -2.78 1.22
CA ASP A 131 18.36 -3.46 2.50
C ASP A 131 19.65 -3.43 3.34
N PRO A 132 20.19 -2.23 3.68
CA PRO A 132 21.46 -2.11 4.36
C PRO A 132 21.39 -2.74 5.75
N THR A 133 22.44 -3.49 6.09
CA THR A 133 22.60 -4.10 7.41
C THR A 133 23.77 -3.49 8.18
N ASP A 134 23.72 -3.59 9.50
CA ASP A 134 24.83 -3.29 10.40
C ASP A 134 25.80 -4.47 10.50
N GLU A 135 26.85 -4.34 11.32
CA GLU A 135 27.86 -5.38 11.54
C GLU A 135 27.28 -6.66 12.17
N ARG A 136 26.08 -6.61 12.74
CA ARG A 136 25.36 -7.75 13.34
C ARG A 136 24.34 -8.35 12.39
N GLY A 137 24.27 -7.87 11.13
CA GLY A 137 23.29 -8.32 10.14
C GLY A 137 21.85 -7.82 10.42
N GLN A 138 21.69 -6.82 11.30
CA GLN A 138 20.40 -6.19 11.56
C GLN A 138 20.20 -5.01 10.60
N VAL A 139 18.93 -4.61 10.38
CA VAL A 139 18.61 -3.44 9.56
C VAL A 139 19.37 -2.21 10.07
N ALA A 140 20.10 -1.55 9.18
CA ALA A 140 20.81 -0.33 9.50
C ALA A 140 19.87 0.89 9.33
N TYR A 141 19.27 1.32 10.44
CA TYR A 141 18.40 2.49 10.47
C TYR A 141 19.20 3.80 10.40
N ASP A 142 18.58 4.84 9.83
CA ASP A 142 19.10 6.21 9.82
C ASP A 142 18.34 7.08 10.82
N SER A 143 18.95 7.38 11.95
CA SER A 143 18.38 8.28 12.96
C SER A 143 18.63 9.77 12.67
N GLY A 144 19.34 10.09 11.57
CA GLY A 144 19.69 11.44 11.18
C GLY A 144 18.60 12.20 10.41
N VAL A 145 17.42 11.60 10.23
CA VAL A 145 16.28 12.20 9.53
C VAL A 145 14.97 11.78 10.18
N THR A 146 14.03 12.70 10.29
CA THR A 146 12.67 12.45 10.76
C THR A 146 11.72 12.18 9.60
N LEU A 147 10.62 11.50 9.85
CA LEU A 147 9.57 11.29 8.86
C LEU A 147 8.99 12.62 8.36
N LEU A 148 8.87 13.63 9.23
CA LEU A 148 8.38 14.96 8.86
C LEU A 148 9.33 15.68 7.89
N GLU A 149 10.64 15.59 8.08
CA GLU A 149 11.60 16.17 7.12
C GLU A 149 11.51 15.50 5.75
N THR A 150 11.33 14.18 5.71
CA THR A 150 11.07 13.45 4.47
C THR A 150 9.75 13.91 3.85
N TRP A 151 8.68 14.05 4.64
CA TRP A 151 7.39 14.53 4.16
C TRP A 151 7.49 15.94 3.55
N GLN A 152 8.18 16.85 4.20
CA GLN A 152 8.42 18.20 3.68
C GLN A 152 9.20 18.20 2.35
N ALA A 153 10.04 17.21 2.13
CA ALA A 153 10.70 17.05 0.84
C ALA A 153 9.74 16.58 -0.26
N LEU A 154 8.74 15.73 0.07
CA LEU A 154 7.66 15.39 -0.86
C LEU A 154 6.76 16.59 -1.15
N GLU A 155 6.46 17.44 -0.16
CA GLU A 155 5.68 18.66 -0.37
C GLU A 155 6.32 19.58 -1.43
N ARG A 156 7.67 19.68 -1.44
CA ARG A 156 8.38 20.45 -2.47
C ARG A 156 8.20 19.88 -3.88
N LEU A 157 8.08 18.57 -4.03
CA LEU A 157 7.79 17.95 -5.35
C LEU A 157 6.39 18.34 -5.86
N VAL A 158 5.42 18.50 -4.95
CA VAL A 158 4.08 18.99 -5.31
C VAL A 158 4.15 20.47 -5.72
N ASP A 159 4.85 21.31 -4.94
CA ASP A 159 5.04 22.72 -5.27
C ASP A 159 5.73 22.93 -6.63
N GLU A 160 6.67 22.05 -7.01
CA GLU A 160 7.33 22.04 -8.32
C GLU A 160 6.43 21.52 -9.45
N GLY A 161 5.21 21.05 -9.15
CA GLY A 161 4.29 20.47 -10.14
C GLY A 161 4.73 19.13 -10.72
N ARG A 162 5.68 18.42 -10.05
CA ARG A 162 6.21 17.13 -10.51
C ARG A 162 5.39 15.94 -10.05
N CYS A 163 4.68 16.10 -8.96
CA CYS A 163 3.81 15.13 -8.36
C CYS A 163 2.46 15.78 -8.07
N LYS A 164 1.35 15.10 -8.40
CA LYS A 164 0.00 15.68 -8.23
C LYS A 164 -0.51 15.55 -6.80
N SER A 165 -0.12 14.49 -6.10
CA SER A 165 -0.49 14.25 -4.70
C SER A 165 0.57 13.41 -4.01
N ILE A 166 0.58 13.45 -2.68
CA ILE A 166 1.53 12.71 -1.86
C ILE A 166 0.80 11.88 -0.79
N GLY A 167 1.44 10.80 -0.35
CA GLY A 167 0.85 9.86 0.58
C GLY A 167 1.87 9.12 1.43
N LEU A 168 1.36 8.26 2.29
CA LEU A 168 2.13 7.41 3.21
C LEU A 168 1.74 5.94 3.03
N SER A 169 2.70 5.04 3.22
CA SER A 169 2.43 3.61 3.19
C SER A 169 2.96 2.92 4.45
N ASP A 170 2.34 1.80 4.81
CA ASP A 170 2.70 0.95 5.94
C ASP A 170 2.90 1.71 7.28
N ILE A 171 1.94 2.56 7.60
CA ILE A 171 1.97 3.50 8.71
C ILE A 171 0.90 3.14 9.75
N THR A 172 1.15 3.45 11.01
CA THR A 172 0.16 3.36 12.08
C THR A 172 -0.76 4.57 12.10
N LEU A 173 -1.94 4.44 12.72
CA LEU A 173 -2.85 5.57 12.91
C LEU A 173 -2.21 6.70 13.73
N GLU A 174 -1.38 6.36 14.73
CA GLU A 174 -0.68 7.35 15.55
C GLU A 174 0.26 8.19 14.70
N THR A 175 1.15 7.55 13.95
CA THR A 175 2.09 8.25 13.05
C THR A 175 1.35 9.05 11.96
N LEU A 176 0.22 8.53 11.44
CA LEU A 176 -0.60 9.27 10.48
C LEU A 176 -1.16 10.56 11.11
N ARG A 177 -1.65 10.51 12.35
CA ARG A 177 -2.14 11.70 13.07
C ARG A 177 -1.05 12.74 13.27
N GLU A 178 0.16 12.31 13.64
CA GLU A 178 1.31 13.21 13.82
C GLU A 178 1.66 13.93 12.51
N ILE A 179 1.81 13.20 11.42
CA ILE A 179 2.10 13.78 10.11
C ILE A 179 0.95 14.67 9.65
N PHE A 180 -0.30 14.22 9.77
CA PHE A 180 -1.46 15.02 9.38
C PHE A 180 -1.51 16.36 10.13
N ALA A 181 -1.23 16.37 11.42
CA ALA A 181 -1.21 17.59 12.22
C ALA A 181 -0.11 18.58 11.75
N ALA A 182 1.09 18.08 11.48
CA ALA A 182 2.27 18.88 11.17
C ALA A 182 2.40 19.26 9.67
N ALA A 183 1.85 18.47 8.76
CA ALA A 183 1.97 18.63 7.31
C ALA A 183 1.30 19.92 6.81
N ARG A 184 1.96 20.65 5.93
CA ARG A 184 1.38 21.78 5.17
C ARG A 184 0.47 21.25 4.05
N ILE A 185 0.96 20.30 3.25
CA ILE A 185 0.19 19.57 2.28
C ILE A 185 -0.23 18.25 2.95
N LYS A 186 -1.54 18.05 3.13
CA LYS A 186 -2.06 16.85 3.80
C LYS A 186 -1.92 15.60 2.93
N PRO A 187 -1.75 14.41 3.54
CA PRO A 187 -1.76 13.15 2.80
C PRO A 187 -3.05 12.98 1.98
N ALA A 188 -2.92 12.78 0.68
CA ALA A 188 -4.07 12.49 -0.18
C ALA A 188 -4.56 11.06 -0.01
N SER A 189 -3.64 10.15 0.26
CA SER A 189 -3.96 8.74 0.52
C SER A 189 -2.95 8.08 1.44
N VAL A 190 -3.38 6.98 2.06
CA VAL A 190 -2.53 6.05 2.80
C VAL A 190 -2.72 4.65 2.26
N GLN A 191 -1.62 3.91 2.10
CA GLN A 191 -1.64 2.52 1.68
C GLN A 191 -1.22 1.63 2.84
N VAL A 192 -2.11 0.74 3.28
CA VAL A 192 -1.87 -0.16 4.41
C VAL A 192 -2.42 -1.54 4.12
N GLU A 193 -1.87 -2.58 4.76
CA GLU A 193 -2.50 -3.89 4.76
C GLU A 193 -3.94 -3.76 5.27
N CYS A 194 -4.91 -4.14 4.44
CA CYS A 194 -6.32 -3.97 4.76
C CYS A 194 -7.18 -5.00 4.00
N HIS A 195 -7.86 -5.87 4.76
CA HIS A 195 -8.68 -6.97 4.25
C HIS A 195 -9.69 -7.43 5.32
N PRO A 196 -10.62 -8.36 5.05
CA PRO A 196 -11.62 -8.81 6.03
C PRO A 196 -11.06 -9.28 7.37
N TYR A 197 -9.86 -9.87 7.39
CA TYR A 197 -9.19 -10.30 8.64
C TYR A 197 -8.37 -9.19 9.31
N PHE A 198 -8.22 -8.04 8.68
CA PHE A 198 -7.56 -6.88 9.26
C PHE A 198 -8.17 -5.59 8.68
N PRO A 199 -9.41 -5.27 9.07
CA PRO A 199 -10.20 -4.21 8.44
C PRO A 199 -9.77 -2.78 8.79
N GLN A 200 -8.96 -2.56 9.83
CA GLN A 200 -8.42 -1.26 10.22
C GLN A 200 -9.49 -0.16 10.43
N TRP A 201 -10.56 -0.45 11.16
CA TRP A 201 -11.70 0.45 11.30
C TRP A 201 -11.33 1.85 11.79
N ASP A 202 -10.52 1.96 12.85
CA ASP A 202 -10.13 3.25 13.45
C ASP A 202 -9.32 4.11 12.48
N LEU A 203 -8.42 3.48 11.70
CA LEU A 203 -7.65 4.18 10.67
C LEU A 203 -8.55 4.66 9.53
N ILE A 204 -9.50 3.82 9.09
CA ILE A 204 -10.44 4.17 8.03
C ILE A 204 -11.38 5.30 8.47
N ASP A 205 -11.86 5.26 9.70
CA ASP A 205 -12.73 6.32 10.20
C ASP A 205 -12.01 7.65 10.30
N PHE A 206 -10.77 7.66 10.81
CA PHE A 206 -9.92 8.84 10.79
C PHE A 206 -9.69 9.36 9.35
N CYS A 207 -9.34 8.46 8.42
CA CYS A 207 -9.10 8.84 7.04
C CYS A 207 -10.36 9.42 6.37
N ARG A 208 -11.52 8.82 6.61
CA ARG A 208 -12.81 9.30 6.10
C ARG A 208 -13.14 10.69 6.63
N GLU A 209 -12.97 10.93 7.93
CA GLU A 209 -13.20 12.23 8.57
C GLU A 209 -12.32 13.33 7.97
N HIS A 210 -11.09 12.99 7.60
CA HIS A 210 -10.09 13.95 7.13
C HIS A 210 -9.90 13.96 5.60
N GLY A 211 -10.75 13.24 4.84
CA GLY A 211 -10.69 13.19 3.38
C GLY A 211 -9.44 12.49 2.82
N ILE A 212 -8.85 11.56 3.57
CA ILE A 212 -7.71 10.75 3.14
C ILE A 212 -8.23 9.44 2.54
N ILE A 213 -7.75 9.05 1.37
CA ILE A 213 -8.16 7.78 0.76
C ILE A 213 -7.31 6.64 1.32
N VAL A 214 -7.96 5.57 1.79
CA VAL A 214 -7.27 4.32 2.14
C VAL A 214 -7.13 3.45 0.89
N GLN A 215 -5.89 3.09 0.55
CA GLN A 215 -5.58 2.08 -0.45
C GLN A 215 -5.31 0.76 0.29
N ALA A 216 -6.18 -0.22 0.11
CA ALA A 216 -6.04 -1.54 0.71
C ALA A 216 -4.93 -2.32 -0.01
N GLY A 217 -3.76 -2.35 0.59
CA GLY A 217 -2.68 -3.24 0.23
C GLY A 217 -2.98 -4.67 0.67
N ALA A 218 -2.54 -5.65 -0.10
CA ALA A 218 -2.78 -7.07 0.16
C ALA A 218 -4.26 -7.42 0.47
N PRO A 219 -5.24 -6.99 -0.34
CA PRO A 219 -6.65 -7.12 -0.02
C PRO A 219 -7.12 -8.58 0.09
N LEU A 220 -6.32 -9.54 -0.40
CA LEU A 220 -6.51 -10.98 -0.28
C LEU A 220 -5.42 -11.66 0.56
N ALA A 221 -4.68 -10.87 1.39
CA ALA A 221 -3.62 -11.32 2.31
C ALA A 221 -2.51 -12.18 1.65
N HIS A 222 -2.17 -11.93 0.39
CA HIS A 222 -1.12 -12.65 -0.37
C HIS A 222 -1.20 -14.19 -0.28
N ALA A 223 -2.41 -14.75 -0.16
CA ALA A 223 -2.65 -16.17 0.08
C ALA A 223 -1.99 -16.73 1.37
N SER A 224 -1.76 -15.87 2.37
CA SER A 224 -1.31 -16.27 3.72
C SER A 224 -2.34 -17.18 4.39
N SER A 225 -1.92 -17.91 5.42
CA SER A 225 -2.81 -18.84 6.16
C SER A 225 -3.21 -18.20 7.52
N PRO A 226 -4.50 -18.21 7.87
CA PRO A 226 -5.65 -18.72 7.08
C PRO A 226 -5.96 -17.84 5.86
N ARG A 227 -6.45 -18.45 4.77
CA ARG A 227 -6.74 -17.72 3.53
C ARG A 227 -8.13 -17.08 3.59
N ILE A 228 -8.21 -15.81 3.25
CA ILE A 228 -9.48 -15.05 3.17
C ILE A 228 -10.48 -15.70 2.21
N VAL A 229 -9.99 -16.22 1.09
CA VAL A 229 -10.84 -16.84 0.06
C VAL A 229 -11.44 -18.19 0.49
N ASP A 230 -10.96 -18.77 1.58
CA ASP A 230 -11.46 -20.01 2.16
C ASP A 230 -12.34 -19.75 3.41
N ASP A 231 -12.56 -18.49 3.75
CA ASP A 231 -13.42 -18.10 4.88
C ASP A 231 -14.89 -18.55 4.63
N PRO A 232 -15.53 -19.21 5.60
CA PRO A 232 -16.89 -19.73 5.43
C PRO A 232 -17.93 -18.64 5.19
N VAL A 233 -17.80 -17.45 5.80
CA VAL A 233 -18.71 -16.32 5.58
C VAL A 233 -18.56 -15.80 4.15
N ILE A 234 -17.31 -15.56 3.71
CA ILE A 234 -17.00 -15.13 2.33
C ILE A 234 -17.50 -16.19 1.33
N GLY A 235 -17.27 -17.48 1.61
CA GLY A 235 -17.71 -18.59 0.77
C GLY A 235 -19.23 -18.67 0.61
N ALA A 236 -19.98 -18.53 1.70
CA ALA A 236 -21.45 -18.53 1.68
C ALA A 236 -22.01 -17.32 0.88
N ILE A 237 -21.44 -16.13 1.08
CA ILE A 237 -21.82 -14.95 0.30
C ILE A 237 -21.51 -15.17 -1.19
N ALA A 238 -20.32 -15.68 -1.52
CA ALA A 238 -19.88 -15.94 -2.88
C ALA A 238 -20.85 -16.85 -3.66
N GLN A 239 -21.32 -17.93 -3.02
CA GLN A 239 -22.34 -18.82 -3.59
C GLN A 239 -23.66 -18.08 -3.83
N ARG A 240 -24.11 -17.28 -2.87
CA ARG A 240 -25.40 -16.58 -2.92
C ARG A 240 -25.43 -15.47 -4.00
N VAL A 241 -24.29 -14.80 -4.21
CA VAL A 241 -24.19 -13.71 -5.22
C VAL A 241 -23.58 -14.20 -6.55
N HIS A 242 -23.30 -15.49 -6.71
CA HIS A 242 -22.69 -16.09 -7.91
C HIS A 242 -21.38 -15.42 -8.33
N LYS A 243 -20.50 -15.16 -7.37
CA LYS A 243 -19.17 -14.59 -7.56
C LYS A 243 -18.11 -15.48 -6.91
N SER A 244 -16.83 -15.24 -7.25
CA SER A 244 -15.74 -15.90 -6.52
C SER A 244 -15.53 -15.27 -5.14
N PRO A 245 -15.00 -16.02 -4.15
CA PRO A 245 -14.64 -15.46 -2.85
C PRO A 245 -13.71 -14.26 -2.94
N ALA A 246 -12.77 -14.25 -3.89
CA ALA A 246 -11.89 -13.11 -4.14
C ALA A 246 -12.68 -11.87 -4.60
N GLN A 247 -13.63 -12.03 -5.51
CA GLN A 247 -14.49 -10.93 -5.97
C GLN A 247 -15.35 -10.36 -4.83
N VAL A 248 -15.84 -11.21 -3.92
CA VAL A 248 -16.59 -10.77 -2.72
C VAL A 248 -15.71 -9.91 -1.82
N ALA A 249 -14.52 -10.38 -1.47
CA ALA A 249 -13.60 -9.64 -0.59
C ALA A 249 -13.17 -8.29 -1.21
N LEU A 250 -12.89 -8.26 -2.52
CA LEU A 250 -12.52 -7.04 -3.23
C LEU A 250 -13.70 -6.07 -3.35
N ALA A 251 -14.89 -6.56 -3.66
CA ALA A 251 -16.10 -5.73 -3.74
C ALA A 251 -16.44 -5.10 -2.39
N TRP A 252 -16.34 -5.87 -1.30
CA TRP A 252 -16.51 -5.36 0.05
C TRP A 252 -15.55 -4.21 0.35
N ALA A 253 -14.26 -4.37 0.04
CA ALA A 253 -13.27 -3.34 0.28
C ALA A 253 -13.56 -2.06 -0.51
N VAL A 254 -13.90 -2.15 -1.81
CA VAL A 254 -14.25 -0.98 -2.62
C VAL A 254 -15.54 -0.33 -2.13
N GLN A 255 -16.54 -1.14 -1.78
CA GLN A 255 -17.87 -0.64 -1.40
C GLN A 255 -17.87 0.08 -0.04
N ARG A 256 -16.94 -0.27 0.87
CA ARG A 256 -16.74 0.46 2.12
C ARG A 256 -15.95 1.76 1.98
N GLY A 257 -15.52 2.12 0.76
CA GLY A 257 -14.85 3.39 0.44
C GLY A 257 -13.34 3.32 0.37
N THR A 258 -12.73 2.12 0.29
CA THR A 258 -11.29 1.98 0.07
C THR A 258 -10.98 1.69 -1.39
N ALA A 259 -9.82 2.12 -1.89
CA ALA A 259 -9.26 1.58 -3.11
C ALA A 259 -8.57 0.24 -2.82
N VAL A 260 -8.55 -0.70 -3.77
CA VAL A 260 -7.92 -2.02 -3.62
C VAL A 260 -6.80 -2.21 -4.63
N LEU A 261 -5.71 -2.82 -4.20
CA LEU A 261 -4.55 -3.10 -5.04
C LEU A 261 -4.39 -4.62 -5.19
N THR A 262 -4.81 -5.14 -6.34
CA THR A 262 -4.71 -6.57 -6.65
C THR A 262 -3.47 -6.86 -7.48
N SER A 263 -2.89 -8.04 -7.35
CA SER A 263 -1.73 -8.48 -8.14
C SER A 263 -1.89 -9.92 -8.59
N SER A 264 -1.51 -10.23 -9.82
CA SER A 264 -1.42 -11.57 -10.35
C SER A 264 -0.59 -11.60 -11.63
N THR A 265 0.08 -12.73 -11.90
CA THR A 265 0.71 -13.01 -13.21
C THR A 265 -0.20 -13.84 -14.12
N LYS A 266 -1.35 -14.30 -13.63
CA LYS A 266 -2.29 -15.14 -14.38
C LYS A 266 -3.38 -14.27 -15.02
N PRO A 267 -3.51 -14.23 -16.37
CA PRO A 267 -4.47 -13.37 -17.06
C PRO A 267 -5.92 -13.54 -16.56
N ASP A 268 -6.35 -14.77 -16.31
CA ASP A 268 -7.72 -15.04 -15.82
C ASP A 268 -7.96 -14.46 -14.42
N ARG A 269 -6.94 -14.49 -13.55
CA ARG A 269 -7.05 -13.84 -12.22
C ARG A 269 -7.04 -12.33 -12.33
N ILE A 270 -6.23 -11.76 -13.23
CA ILE A 270 -6.22 -10.30 -13.48
C ILE A 270 -7.62 -9.85 -13.92
N ARG A 271 -8.25 -10.56 -14.87
CA ARG A 271 -9.62 -10.29 -15.32
C ARG A 271 -10.63 -10.47 -14.17
N GLY A 272 -10.60 -11.63 -13.50
CA GLY A 272 -11.55 -11.95 -12.44
C GLY A 272 -11.48 -10.96 -11.26
N ASN A 273 -10.29 -10.51 -10.87
CA ASN A 273 -10.11 -9.52 -9.81
C ASN A 273 -10.64 -8.12 -10.20
N PHE A 274 -10.71 -7.81 -11.50
CA PHE A 274 -11.30 -6.56 -11.99
C PHE A 274 -12.82 -6.64 -12.12
N GLU A 275 -13.37 -7.83 -12.37
CA GLU A 275 -14.80 -8.05 -12.60
C GLU A 275 -15.61 -8.11 -11.31
N ILE A 276 -15.49 -7.09 -10.47
CA ILE A 276 -16.26 -6.94 -9.24
C ILE A 276 -17.57 -6.19 -9.48
N SER A 277 -18.57 -6.53 -8.69
CA SER A 277 -19.88 -5.86 -8.67
C SER A 277 -20.33 -5.63 -7.23
N ALA A 278 -21.24 -4.69 -7.01
CA ALA A 278 -21.71 -4.36 -5.68
C ALA A 278 -22.38 -5.56 -4.98
N LEU A 279 -22.05 -5.71 -3.71
CA LEU A 279 -22.65 -6.69 -2.81
C LEU A 279 -23.97 -6.11 -2.22
N PRO A 280 -24.94 -6.97 -1.90
CA PRO A 280 -26.08 -6.58 -1.08
C PRO A 280 -25.63 -6.05 0.30
N GLU A 281 -26.40 -5.14 0.89
CA GLU A 281 -26.07 -4.58 2.22
C GLU A 281 -25.98 -5.64 3.32
N GLU A 282 -26.77 -6.71 3.21
CA GLU A 282 -26.70 -7.85 4.10
C GLU A 282 -25.33 -8.52 4.08
N ALA A 283 -24.79 -8.77 2.88
CA ALA A 283 -23.44 -9.34 2.72
C ALA A 283 -22.35 -8.42 3.28
N MET A 284 -22.49 -7.11 3.11
CA MET A 284 -21.59 -6.13 3.71
C MET A 284 -21.60 -6.19 5.24
N ARG A 285 -22.79 -6.38 5.85
CA ARG A 285 -22.93 -6.56 7.30
C ARG A 285 -22.36 -7.87 7.78
N GLU A 286 -22.66 -9.00 7.11
CA GLU A 286 -22.12 -10.31 7.45
C GLU A 286 -20.59 -10.30 7.48
N ILE A 287 -19.93 -9.71 6.48
CA ILE A 287 -18.46 -9.62 6.45
C ILE A 287 -17.95 -8.78 7.64
N ARG A 288 -18.65 -7.71 8.00
CA ARG A 288 -18.25 -6.84 9.12
C ARG A 288 -18.46 -7.51 10.48
N ASP A 289 -19.59 -8.21 10.66
CA ASP A 289 -20.09 -8.62 11.98
C ASP A 289 -19.76 -10.08 12.29
N ASP A 290 -19.69 -10.97 11.28
CA ASP A 290 -19.53 -12.41 11.47
C ASP A 290 -18.07 -12.87 11.28
N ILE A 291 -17.23 -12.10 10.58
CA ILE A 291 -15.79 -12.39 10.49
C ILE A 291 -15.10 -11.84 11.74
N THR A 292 -14.81 -12.73 12.69
CA THR A 292 -14.16 -12.37 13.97
C THR A 292 -12.63 -12.54 13.94
N THR A 293 -12.08 -13.12 12.88
CA THR A 293 -10.64 -13.27 12.69
C THR A 293 -9.99 -11.88 12.57
N ASN A 294 -8.95 -11.62 13.39
CA ASN A 294 -8.18 -10.38 13.33
C ASN A 294 -6.69 -10.70 13.30
N ILE A 295 -6.10 -10.67 12.10
CA ILE A 295 -4.71 -11.05 11.86
C ILE A 295 -4.07 -10.06 10.90
N ARG A 296 -2.92 -9.49 11.31
CA ARG A 296 -1.97 -8.82 10.42
C ARG A 296 -0.98 -9.86 9.89
N PHE A 297 -0.86 -9.96 8.57
CA PHE A 297 0.07 -10.89 7.93
C PHE A 297 1.41 -10.23 7.56
N ASN A 298 1.43 -8.93 7.35
CA ASN A 298 2.63 -8.19 7.00
C ASN A 298 3.11 -7.31 8.18
N PRO A 299 4.23 -7.70 8.86
CA PRO A 299 4.75 -6.95 9.99
C PRO A 299 5.58 -5.72 9.60
N VAL A 300 5.51 -5.24 8.36
CA VAL A 300 6.32 -4.10 7.86
C VAL A 300 6.22 -2.85 8.73
N VAL A 301 5.09 -2.63 9.39
CA VAL A 301 4.88 -1.50 10.33
C VAL A 301 5.76 -1.58 11.58
N GLU A 302 6.41 -2.71 11.85
CA GLU A 302 7.29 -2.92 13.00
C GLU A 302 8.76 -2.67 12.66
N THR A 303 9.15 -2.88 11.42
CA THR A 303 10.58 -2.86 11.03
C THR A 303 10.87 -2.07 9.76
N GLY A 304 9.87 -1.71 8.97
CA GLY A 304 10.04 -1.16 7.62
C GLY A 304 10.48 -2.19 6.58
N VAL A 305 10.57 -3.47 6.95
CA VAL A 305 10.93 -4.56 6.02
C VAL A 305 9.66 -5.33 5.66
N PRO A 306 9.26 -5.38 4.37
CA PRO A 306 8.07 -6.10 3.96
C PRO A 306 8.16 -7.61 4.27
N GLY A 307 7.21 -8.13 5.07
CA GLY A 307 7.23 -9.52 5.52
C GLY A 307 7.10 -10.55 4.40
N PHE A 308 6.40 -10.22 3.32
CA PHE A 308 6.23 -11.09 2.16
C PHE A 308 7.52 -11.27 1.32
N ILE A 309 8.51 -10.39 1.45
CA ILE A 309 9.82 -10.56 0.82
C ILE A 309 10.61 -11.65 1.56
N ARG A 310 10.52 -11.71 2.90
CA ARG A 310 11.15 -12.76 3.71
C ARG A 310 10.50 -14.14 3.54
N ALA A 311 9.19 -14.22 3.39
CA ALA A 311 8.49 -15.50 3.23
C ALA A 311 8.93 -16.28 1.98
N ASN A 312 9.48 -15.61 0.97
CA ASN A 312 10.05 -16.25 -0.21
C ASN A 312 11.54 -16.62 -0.03
N GLU A 313 12.25 -15.95 0.86
CA GLU A 313 13.65 -16.26 1.21
C GLU A 313 13.75 -17.40 2.25
N GLU A 314 12.82 -17.47 3.22
CA GLU A 314 12.75 -18.53 4.23
C GLU A 314 12.38 -19.91 3.69
N ARG A 315 11.82 -20.01 2.48
CA ARG A 315 11.68 -21.28 1.75
C ARG A 315 13.00 -21.81 1.22
N ALA A 316 14.07 -21.03 1.28
CA ALA A 316 15.43 -21.39 0.89
C ALA A 316 16.40 -21.65 2.06
N GLY A 317 16.01 -21.42 3.32
CA GLY A 317 16.88 -21.68 4.46
C GLY A 317 16.17 -21.53 5.81
N THR A 318 16.14 -22.60 6.59
CA THR A 318 15.70 -22.61 7.99
C THR A 318 16.71 -21.84 8.87
N ALA A 319 16.34 -20.64 9.34
CA ALA A 319 17.08 -19.94 10.38
C ALA A 319 16.13 -19.39 11.45
N GLU A 320 16.52 -19.60 12.70
CA GLU A 320 15.78 -19.28 13.92
C GLU A 320 15.41 -17.80 14.07
N ARG A 321 14.21 -17.54 14.58
CA ARG A 321 13.72 -16.21 14.93
C ARG A 321 14.60 -15.57 16.02
N PRO A 322 15.12 -14.35 15.85
CA PRO A 322 15.64 -13.61 16.99
C PRO A 322 14.49 -13.07 17.85
N ALA A 323 14.63 -13.19 19.16
CA ALA A 323 13.67 -12.69 20.14
C ALA A 323 13.55 -11.15 20.08
N SER A 324 12.31 -10.64 20.17
CA SER A 324 12.01 -9.20 20.25
C SER A 324 12.79 -8.53 21.39
N PRO A 325 13.35 -7.33 21.22
CA PRO A 325 13.92 -6.57 22.32
C PRO A 325 12.82 -6.14 23.30
N ALA A 326 13.06 -6.40 24.59
CA ALA A 326 12.16 -6.01 25.67
C ALA A 326 12.05 -4.48 25.76
N ALA A 327 10.82 -3.98 25.96
CA ALA A 327 10.54 -2.58 26.20
C ALA A 327 11.33 -2.06 27.41
N PRO A 328 11.79 -0.80 27.42
CA PRO A 328 12.52 -0.23 28.57
C PRO A 328 11.60 -0.15 29.79
N ALA A 329 12.10 -0.66 30.91
CA ALA A 329 11.44 -0.65 32.21
C ALA A 329 11.21 0.79 32.67
N THR A 330 9.96 1.15 32.95
CA THR A 330 9.59 2.41 33.59
C THR A 330 10.13 2.40 35.03
N ALA A 331 10.99 3.35 35.37
CA ALA A 331 11.47 3.58 36.69
C ALA A 331 10.35 4.10 37.61
N THR A 332 9.86 3.26 38.49
CA THR A 332 8.96 3.68 39.58
C THR A 332 9.76 4.36 40.67
N GLY A 333 9.51 5.66 40.81
CA GLY A 333 10.11 6.45 41.90
C GLY A 333 9.67 5.98 43.25
N GLY A 334 10.65 5.52 44.07
CA GLY A 334 10.46 5.22 45.46
C GLY A 334 10.31 6.49 46.31
N LYS A 335 9.19 6.63 46.99
CA LYS A 335 8.99 7.64 48.05
C LYS A 335 9.87 7.25 49.27
N ALA A 336 10.77 8.15 49.63
CA ALA A 336 11.44 8.09 50.93
C ALA A 336 10.48 8.58 52.00
N THR A 337 10.17 7.75 52.99
CA THR A 337 9.55 8.14 54.27
C THR A 337 10.65 8.47 55.28
N THR A 338 10.72 9.74 55.67
CA THR A 338 11.46 10.18 56.86
C THR A 338 10.60 9.95 58.08
N THR A 339 11.04 9.12 59.00
CA THR A 339 10.59 9.12 60.40
C THR A 339 11.66 9.77 61.26
N GLY A 340 11.23 10.79 62.04
CA GLY A 340 12.07 11.48 62.97
C GLY A 340 12.21 10.76 64.32
N SER A 341 13.23 11.09 65.00
CA SER A 341 13.36 11.21 66.44
C SER A 341 14.42 12.27 66.73
#